data_397d53bacde9e6d9d5f9fa91ec71eaeb
#
_entry.id   397d53bacde9e6d9d5f9fa91ec71eaeb
#
_cell.length_a   1.000
_cell.length_b   1.000
_cell.length_c   1.000
_cell.angle_alpha   90.00
_cell.angle_beta   90.00
_cell.angle_gamma   90.00
#
_symmetry.space_group_name_H-M   'P 1'
#
loop_
_entity.id
_entity.type
_entity.pdbx_description
1 polymer ?
#
loop_
_entity_poly.entity_id
_entity_poly.type
_entity_poly.pdbx_seq_one_letter_code
_entity_poly.pdbx_strand_id
1 'polypeptide(L)'
;FFNKMEFVNHKLNIVPINVYIDPPYPVDKAIITHAHSDHARSGHKNVLATKQTIQLMKLRYGENCAESFQELQYGEKIKINDIEISLFPSGHILGSSQILLKKNGYKVLITGDYKTKKDPTVTEFELVQCNTLITEATFGLPIFCHPNPSIEVKKIINSFKSKNGKNHLLGA
;
A
#
# COMPACT_ATOMS: atom_id res chain seq x y z
N PHE A 1 8.25 -10.77 21.25
CA PHE A 1 8.85 -11.11 19.95
C PHE A 1 8.87 -9.90 19.02
N PHE A 2 7.82 -9.10 18.98
CA PHE A 2 7.72 -7.89 18.17
C PHE A 2 8.36 -6.63 18.80
N ASN A 3 9.02 -6.75 19.97
CA ASN A 3 9.89 -5.70 20.52
C ASN A 3 11.13 -5.37 19.63
N LYS A 4 11.18 -5.94 18.42
CA LYS A 4 12.23 -5.74 17.41
C LYS A 4 11.68 -5.28 16.05
N MET A 5 10.48 -4.72 16.00
CA MET A 5 10.08 -3.85 14.89
C MET A 5 10.48 -2.44 15.30
N GLU A 6 11.41 -1.86 14.60
CA GLU A 6 11.96 -0.56 14.95
C GLU A 6 11.73 0.42 13.80
N PHE A 7 11.35 1.65 14.15
CA PHE A 7 11.43 2.77 13.23
C PHE A 7 12.89 3.24 13.21
N VAL A 8 13.64 2.81 12.21
CA VAL A 8 15.02 3.26 12.00
C VAL A 8 15.00 4.38 10.96
N ASN A 9 15.36 5.59 11.34
CA ASN A 9 15.37 6.77 10.45
C ASN A 9 14.03 6.94 9.68
N HIS A 10 12.90 6.92 10.40
CA HIS A 10 11.54 7.02 9.84
C HIS A 10 11.14 5.85 8.91
N LYS A 11 11.83 4.71 8.97
CA LYS A 11 11.52 3.49 8.21
C LYS A 11 11.01 2.41 9.14
N LEU A 12 9.99 1.70 8.71
CA LEU A 12 9.55 0.50 9.41
C LEU A 12 10.42 -0.67 8.98
N ASN A 13 11.28 -1.14 9.89
CA ASN A 13 12.16 -2.29 9.68
C ASN A 13 11.71 -3.49 10.50
N ILE A 14 11.59 -4.64 9.86
CA ILE A 14 11.41 -5.94 10.53
C ILE A 14 12.80 -6.48 10.85
N VAL A 15 13.36 -6.02 11.96
CA VAL A 15 14.77 -6.25 12.35
C VAL A 15 15.22 -7.72 12.24
N PRO A 16 14.44 -8.72 12.70
CA PRO A 16 14.90 -10.12 12.68
C PRO A 16 15.18 -10.69 11.28
N ILE A 17 14.61 -10.10 10.24
CA ILE A 17 14.78 -10.56 8.85
C ILE A 17 15.37 -9.48 7.94
N ASN A 18 15.68 -8.31 8.51
CA ASN A 18 16.21 -7.14 7.81
C ASN A 18 15.43 -6.80 6.55
N VAL A 19 14.10 -6.68 6.69
CA VAL A 19 13.17 -6.30 5.63
C VAL A 19 12.51 -4.99 5.99
N TYR A 20 12.50 -4.05 5.07
CA TYR A 20 11.89 -2.74 5.23
C TYR A 20 10.54 -2.68 4.53
N ILE A 21 9.59 -1.94 5.11
CA ILE A 21 8.28 -1.69 4.52
C ILE A 21 8.24 -0.26 4.00
N ASP A 22 7.90 -0.10 2.73
CA ASP A 22 7.83 1.17 1.99
C ASP A 22 9.02 2.11 2.28
N PRO A 23 10.26 1.64 2.17
CA PRO A 23 11.42 2.46 2.54
C PRO A 23 11.60 3.63 1.56
N PRO A 24 11.85 4.86 2.05
CA PRO A 24 12.02 6.04 1.20
C PRO A 24 13.39 6.09 0.51
N TYR A 25 14.30 5.17 0.84
CA TYR A 25 15.64 5.06 0.24
C TYR A 25 15.93 3.62 -0.17
N PRO A 26 16.87 3.40 -1.12
CA PRO A 26 17.29 2.06 -1.51
C PRO A 26 17.72 1.20 -0.33
N VAL A 27 17.23 -0.04 -0.31
CA VAL A 27 17.56 -1.07 0.69
C VAL A 27 17.74 -2.43 0.02
N ASP A 28 18.33 -3.39 0.76
CA ASP A 28 18.53 -4.75 0.23
C ASP A 28 17.20 -5.50 0.05
N LYS A 29 16.25 -5.35 0.98
CA LYS A 29 14.96 -6.06 0.95
C LYS A 29 13.83 -5.10 1.32
N ALA A 30 12.91 -4.89 0.41
CA ALA A 30 11.72 -4.07 0.62
C ALA A 30 10.44 -4.88 0.39
N ILE A 31 9.43 -4.65 1.21
CA ILE A 31 8.05 -5.01 0.90
C ILE A 31 7.33 -3.71 0.58
N ILE A 32 6.71 -3.63 -0.59
CA ILE A 32 6.00 -2.44 -1.04
C ILE A 32 4.50 -2.69 -0.94
N THR A 33 3.83 -1.84 -0.14
CA THR A 33 2.38 -1.97 0.11
C THR A 33 1.56 -1.59 -1.11
N HIS A 34 1.94 -0.53 -1.80
CA HIS A 34 1.23 -0.04 -2.99
C HIS A 34 2.12 0.90 -3.82
N ALA A 35 1.66 1.23 -5.03
CA ALA A 35 2.48 1.89 -6.04
C ALA A 35 2.49 3.43 -6.01
N HIS A 36 1.99 4.11 -4.97
CA HIS A 36 2.19 5.56 -4.85
C HIS A 36 3.67 5.91 -4.71
N SER A 37 4.07 7.08 -5.20
CA SER A 37 5.48 7.45 -5.34
C SER A 37 6.21 7.68 -4.02
N ASP A 38 5.50 7.95 -2.95
CA ASP A 38 6.04 8.11 -1.59
C ASP A 38 6.26 6.76 -0.89
N HIS A 39 5.58 5.69 -1.32
CA HIS A 39 5.74 4.32 -0.84
C HIS A 39 6.65 3.48 -1.74
N ALA A 40 6.40 3.48 -3.07
CA ALA A 40 7.13 2.68 -4.04
C ALA A 40 8.30 3.47 -4.64
N ARG A 41 9.47 3.37 -4.03
CA ARG A 41 10.71 3.96 -4.54
C ARG A 41 11.48 2.96 -5.40
N SER A 42 12.31 3.47 -6.33
CA SER A 42 13.24 2.67 -7.11
C SER A 42 14.58 2.48 -6.39
N GLY A 43 15.40 1.54 -6.90
CA GLY A 43 16.78 1.31 -6.44
C GLY A 43 16.94 0.30 -5.32
N HIS A 44 15.88 -0.39 -4.90
CA HIS A 44 15.99 -1.53 -3.99
C HIS A 44 16.65 -2.73 -4.68
N LYS A 45 17.33 -3.60 -3.93
CA LYS A 45 17.83 -4.84 -4.51
C LYS A 45 16.69 -5.84 -4.71
N ASN A 46 15.94 -6.16 -3.67
CA ASN A 46 14.87 -7.15 -3.73
C ASN A 46 13.55 -6.52 -3.30
N VAL A 47 12.54 -6.58 -4.14
CA VAL A 47 11.20 -6.06 -3.88
C VAL A 47 10.19 -7.20 -3.83
N LEU A 48 9.45 -7.30 -2.73
CA LEU A 48 8.27 -8.15 -2.57
C LEU A 48 7.03 -7.26 -2.65
N ALA A 49 6.11 -7.57 -3.54
CA ALA A 49 4.83 -6.86 -3.65
C ALA A 49 3.81 -7.69 -4.44
N THR A 50 2.59 -7.18 -4.58
CA THR A 50 1.64 -7.75 -5.53
C THR A 50 2.11 -7.53 -6.97
N LYS A 51 1.66 -8.39 -7.88
CA LYS A 51 1.96 -8.28 -9.31
C LYS A 51 1.65 -6.88 -9.86
N GLN A 52 0.48 -6.34 -9.52
CA GLN A 52 0.01 -5.03 -10.00
C GLN A 52 0.90 -3.89 -9.49
N THR A 53 1.29 -3.93 -8.21
CA THR A 53 2.22 -2.96 -7.64
C THR A 53 3.57 -2.99 -8.35
N ILE A 54 4.13 -4.18 -8.61
CA ILE A 54 5.38 -4.35 -9.37
C ILE A 54 5.25 -3.80 -10.80
N GLN A 55 4.16 -4.09 -11.49
CA GLN A 55 3.91 -3.58 -12.85
C GLN A 55 3.83 -2.05 -12.88
N LEU A 56 3.16 -1.44 -11.92
CA LEU A 56 3.07 0.02 -11.80
C LEU A 56 4.43 0.66 -11.47
N MET A 57 5.26 0.01 -10.64
CA MET A 57 6.63 0.45 -10.38
C MET A 57 7.47 0.43 -11.66
N LYS A 58 7.41 -0.66 -12.41
CA LYS A 58 8.12 -0.81 -13.70
C LYS A 58 7.65 0.21 -14.73
N LEU A 59 6.35 0.46 -14.81
CA LEU A 59 5.79 1.47 -15.71
C LEU A 59 6.31 2.88 -15.38
N ARG A 60 6.47 3.21 -14.10
CA ARG A 60 6.93 4.54 -13.65
C ARG A 60 8.43 4.72 -13.74
N TYR A 61 9.21 3.71 -13.36
CA TYR A 61 10.65 3.84 -13.15
C TYR A 61 11.49 3.00 -14.11
N GLY A 62 10.86 2.23 -15.01
CA GLY A 62 11.52 1.29 -15.91
C GLY A 62 11.66 -0.13 -15.36
N GLU A 63 11.95 -1.07 -16.23
CA GLU A 63 12.04 -2.51 -15.89
C GLU A 63 13.08 -2.80 -14.80
N ASN A 64 14.17 -2.05 -14.77
CA ASN A 64 15.30 -2.23 -13.86
C ASN A 64 15.19 -1.38 -12.58
N CYS A 65 13.98 -1.00 -12.17
CA CYS A 65 13.76 -0.18 -10.98
C CYS A 65 14.07 -0.91 -9.64
N ALA A 66 14.29 -2.20 -9.67
CA ALA A 66 14.92 -3.01 -8.62
C ALA A 66 15.77 -4.11 -9.28
N GLU A 67 16.72 -4.70 -8.52
CA GLU A 67 17.56 -5.81 -9.06
C GLU A 67 16.73 -7.09 -9.21
N SER A 68 15.78 -7.34 -8.29
CA SER A 68 14.86 -8.49 -8.38
C SER A 68 13.49 -8.16 -7.83
N PHE A 69 12.48 -8.87 -8.34
CA PHE A 69 11.10 -8.78 -7.90
C PHE A 69 10.57 -10.16 -7.52
N GLN A 70 9.87 -10.23 -6.40
CA GLN A 70 9.09 -11.38 -6.00
C GLN A 70 7.62 -10.99 -5.92
N GLU A 71 6.81 -11.58 -6.79
CA GLU A 71 5.35 -11.43 -6.73
C GLU A 71 4.80 -12.29 -5.60
N LEU A 72 3.83 -11.75 -4.86
CA LEU A 72 3.07 -12.49 -3.87
C LEU A 72 1.59 -12.20 -4.06
N GLN A 73 0.79 -13.24 -4.27
CA GLN A 73 -0.65 -13.10 -4.41
C GLN A 73 -1.32 -12.84 -3.05
N TYR A 74 -2.50 -12.24 -3.06
CA TYR A 74 -3.28 -12.08 -1.84
C TYR A 74 -3.59 -13.44 -1.20
N GLY A 75 -3.40 -13.54 0.11
CA GLY A 75 -3.56 -14.76 0.88
C GLY A 75 -2.43 -15.78 0.73
N GLU A 76 -1.56 -15.64 -0.26
CA GLU A 76 -0.37 -16.46 -0.39
C GLU A 76 0.60 -16.20 0.76
N LYS A 77 1.36 -17.23 1.13
CA LYS A 77 2.26 -17.19 2.29
C LYS A 77 3.68 -17.49 1.86
N ILE A 78 4.59 -16.66 2.30
CA ILE A 78 6.02 -16.95 2.24
C ILE A 78 6.59 -16.97 3.65
N LYS A 79 7.73 -17.60 3.81
CA LYS A 79 8.43 -17.64 5.10
C LYS A 79 9.86 -17.17 4.92
N ILE A 80 10.23 -16.17 5.73
CA ILE A 80 11.60 -15.70 5.84
C ILE A 80 12.05 -15.98 7.28
N ASN A 81 13.01 -16.87 7.43
CA ASN A 81 13.39 -17.47 8.71
C ASN A 81 12.17 -18.10 9.40
N ASP A 82 11.76 -17.58 10.55
CA ASP A 82 10.63 -18.05 11.35
C ASP A 82 9.39 -17.12 11.26
N ILE A 83 9.41 -16.13 10.36
CA ILE A 83 8.31 -15.20 10.13
C ILE A 83 7.57 -15.56 8.85
N GLU A 84 6.28 -15.85 8.97
CA GLU A 84 5.35 -16.00 7.85
C GLU A 84 4.85 -14.60 7.44
N ILE A 85 4.87 -14.31 6.14
CA ILE A 85 4.45 -13.05 5.54
C ILE A 85 3.33 -13.36 4.55
N SER A 86 2.24 -12.58 4.60
CA SER A 86 1.13 -12.65 3.65
C SER A 86 0.66 -11.24 3.31
N LEU A 87 0.14 -11.08 2.09
CA LEU A 87 -0.48 -9.85 1.63
C LEU A 87 -2.00 -10.00 1.58
N PHE A 88 -2.73 -8.96 1.96
CA PHE A 88 -4.19 -8.90 1.88
C PHE A 88 -4.62 -7.58 1.24
N PRO A 89 -5.74 -7.52 0.52
CA PRO A 89 -6.18 -6.29 -0.13
C PRO A 89 -6.38 -5.14 0.87
N SER A 90 -5.86 -3.96 0.57
CA SER A 90 -6.10 -2.75 1.37
C SER A 90 -7.19 -1.83 0.79
N GLY A 91 -7.67 -2.10 -0.43
CA GLY A 91 -8.76 -1.34 -1.05
C GLY A 91 -8.40 0.08 -1.51
N HIS A 92 -7.13 0.47 -1.42
CA HIS A 92 -6.68 1.83 -1.66
C HIS A 92 -6.51 2.15 -3.15
N ILE A 93 -5.59 1.46 -3.83
CA ILE A 93 -5.40 1.52 -5.29
C ILE A 93 -5.18 0.12 -5.85
N LEU A 94 -5.10 0.00 -7.17
CA LEU A 94 -4.86 -1.27 -7.86
C LEU A 94 -3.57 -1.93 -7.33
N GLY A 95 -3.71 -3.15 -6.81
CA GLY A 95 -2.61 -3.94 -6.25
C GLY A 95 -2.21 -3.57 -4.82
N SER A 96 -2.85 -2.60 -4.19
CA SER A 96 -2.52 -2.18 -2.82
C SER A 96 -2.77 -3.29 -1.80
N SER A 97 -1.88 -3.42 -0.83
CA SER A 97 -1.91 -4.52 0.13
C SER A 97 -1.63 -4.08 1.57
N GLN A 98 -2.27 -4.78 2.49
CA GLN A 98 -1.89 -4.88 3.90
C GLN A 98 -0.87 -6.02 4.04
N ILE A 99 0.06 -5.90 4.97
CA ILE A 99 1.09 -6.90 5.24
C ILE A 99 0.80 -7.57 6.58
N LEU A 100 0.55 -8.87 6.58
CA LEU A 100 0.42 -9.67 7.80
C LEU A 100 1.72 -10.42 8.07
N LEU A 101 2.30 -10.15 9.22
CA LEU A 101 3.45 -10.88 9.76
C LEU A 101 2.98 -11.82 10.86
N LYS A 102 3.38 -13.09 10.78
CA LYS A 102 3.02 -14.09 11.80
C LYS A 102 4.25 -14.85 12.29
N LYS A 103 4.39 -14.96 13.60
CA LYS A 103 5.41 -15.81 14.25
C LYS A 103 4.86 -16.37 15.55
N ASN A 104 5.01 -17.69 15.75
CA ASN A 104 4.56 -18.40 16.98
C ASN A 104 3.11 -18.07 17.37
N GLY A 105 2.22 -17.98 16.38
CA GLY A 105 0.81 -17.63 16.58
C GLY A 105 0.50 -16.15 16.73
N TYR A 106 1.49 -15.29 17.03
CA TYR A 106 1.30 -13.85 17.14
C TYR A 106 1.28 -13.19 15.78
N LYS A 107 0.36 -12.24 15.58
CA LYS A 107 0.08 -11.57 14.31
C LYS A 107 0.27 -10.07 14.42
N VAL A 108 1.05 -9.46 13.53
CA VAL A 108 1.14 -8.02 13.33
C VAL A 108 0.62 -7.70 11.94
N LEU A 109 -0.32 -6.77 11.85
CA LEU A 109 -0.86 -6.26 10.59
C LEU A 109 -0.36 -4.83 10.38
N ILE A 110 0.18 -4.57 9.18
CA ILE A 110 0.60 -3.25 8.73
C ILE A 110 -0.29 -2.90 7.56
N THR A 111 -1.09 -1.84 7.68
CA THR A 111 -2.15 -1.56 6.69
C THR A 111 -1.60 -1.00 5.38
N GLY A 112 -0.45 -0.30 5.40
CA GLY A 112 -0.18 0.68 4.36
C GLY A 112 -1.33 1.69 4.31
N ASP A 113 -1.51 2.36 3.19
CA ASP A 113 -2.71 3.16 2.95
C ASP A 113 -3.89 2.26 2.63
N TYR A 114 -5.07 2.58 3.16
CA TYR A 114 -6.24 1.74 2.98
C TYR A 114 -7.54 2.52 2.75
N LYS A 115 -8.51 1.86 2.12
CA LYS A 115 -9.84 2.40 1.87
C LYS A 115 -10.89 1.31 2.08
N THR A 116 -11.77 1.51 3.05
CA THR A 116 -12.82 0.53 3.38
C THR A 116 -14.08 0.66 2.49
N LYS A 117 -14.23 1.79 1.78
CA LYS A 117 -15.35 1.98 0.86
C LYS A 117 -15.08 1.23 -0.44
N LYS A 118 -16.12 0.56 -0.96
CA LYS A 118 -16.05 -0.14 -2.25
C LYS A 118 -15.66 0.78 -3.38
N ASP A 119 -14.77 0.30 -4.22
CA ASP A 119 -14.30 0.96 -5.42
C ASP A 119 -14.17 -0.08 -6.55
N PRO A 120 -14.82 0.13 -7.71
CA PRO A 120 -14.81 -0.88 -8.78
C PRO A 120 -13.46 -1.06 -9.47
N THR A 121 -12.49 -0.19 -9.19
CA THR A 121 -11.17 -0.21 -9.84
C THR A 121 -10.12 -1.00 -9.06
N VAL A 122 -10.45 -1.45 -7.84
CA VAL A 122 -9.52 -2.12 -6.92
C VAL A 122 -10.14 -3.35 -6.28
N THR A 123 -9.31 -4.26 -5.79
CA THR A 123 -9.76 -5.34 -4.91
C THR A 123 -10.22 -4.76 -3.58
N GLU A 124 -11.44 -5.11 -3.14
CA GLU A 124 -12.03 -4.58 -1.92
C GLU A 124 -11.16 -4.86 -0.69
N PHE A 125 -11.20 -3.93 0.28
CA PHE A 125 -10.53 -4.08 1.57
C PHE A 125 -10.94 -5.37 2.26
N GLU A 126 -9.97 -6.11 2.77
CA GLU A 126 -10.20 -7.32 3.56
C GLU A 126 -9.89 -7.07 5.03
N LEU A 127 -10.84 -7.41 5.92
CA LEU A 127 -10.63 -7.30 7.36
C LEU A 127 -9.78 -8.48 7.86
N VAL A 128 -8.60 -8.20 8.38
CA VAL A 128 -7.65 -9.21 8.85
C VAL A 128 -7.50 -9.14 10.37
N GLN A 129 -7.70 -10.27 11.06
CA GLN A 129 -7.49 -10.35 12.51
C GLN A 129 -6.01 -10.33 12.87
N CYS A 130 -5.62 -9.48 13.82
CA CYS A 130 -4.25 -9.34 14.31
C CYS A 130 -4.21 -9.10 15.83
N ASN A 131 -3.03 -9.29 16.41
CA ASN A 131 -2.75 -8.94 17.81
C ASN A 131 -2.23 -7.52 17.93
N THR A 132 -1.49 -7.04 16.93
CA THR A 132 -0.97 -5.67 16.83
C THR A 132 -1.30 -5.10 15.47
N LEU A 133 -1.81 -3.87 15.45
CA LEU A 133 -2.12 -3.11 14.24
C LEU A 133 -1.16 -1.92 14.14
N ILE A 134 -0.50 -1.77 12.98
CA ILE A 134 0.23 -0.58 12.57
C ILE A 134 -0.56 0.01 11.42
N THR A 135 -1.11 1.20 11.61
CA THR A 135 -2.05 1.82 10.65
C THR A 135 -1.65 3.26 10.32
N GLU A 136 -2.00 3.69 9.14
CA GLU A 136 -1.96 5.10 8.74
C GLU A 136 -3.04 5.91 9.50
N ALA A 137 -2.90 7.23 9.48
CA ALA A 137 -3.86 8.16 10.05
C ALA A 137 -3.99 9.46 9.22
N THR A 138 -3.82 9.36 7.91
CA THR A 138 -3.83 10.50 6.97
C THR A 138 -5.08 11.37 7.13
N PHE A 139 -6.24 10.73 7.26
CA PHE A 139 -7.54 11.40 7.48
C PHE A 139 -8.10 11.15 8.89
N GLY A 140 -7.22 10.91 9.87
CA GLY A 140 -7.62 10.57 11.24
C GLY A 140 -8.19 11.74 12.06
N LEU A 141 -8.09 12.98 11.57
CA LEU A 141 -8.65 14.14 12.26
C LEU A 141 -10.11 14.37 11.87
N PRO A 142 -10.98 14.80 12.81
CA PRO A 142 -12.41 15.04 12.55
C PRO A 142 -12.71 16.08 11.45
N ILE A 143 -11.75 16.94 11.13
CA ILE A 143 -11.88 17.94 10.07
C ILE A 143 -11.99 17.31 8.67
N PHE A 144 -11.48 16.09 8.49
CA PHE A 144 -11.52 15.39 7.20
C PHE A 144 -12.88 14.70 7.00
N CYS A 145 -13.88 15.49 6.65
CA CYS A 145 -15.20 14.99 6.25
C CYS A 145 -15.29 14.95 4.74
N HIS A 146 -15.39 13.76 4.17
CA HIS A 146 -15.55 13.59 2.73
C HIS A 146 -17.03 13.54 2.36
N PRO A 147 -17.50 14.41 1.42
CA PRO A 147 -18.88 14.36 0.94
C PRO A 147 -19.13 13.07 0.14
N ASN A 148 -20.40 12.75 -0.08
CA ASN A 148 -20.77 11.59 -0.89
C ASN A 148 -20.21 11.74 -2.32
N PRO A 149 -19.42 10.80 -2.83
CA PRO A 149 -18.82 10.87 -4.16
C PRO A 149 -19.84 11.12 -5.29
N SER A 150 -21.04 10.55 -5.18
CA SER A 150 -22.11 10.76 -6.18
C SER A 150 -22.56 12.21 -6.29
N ILE A 151 -22.48 12.99 -5.21
CA ILE A 151 -22.81 14.42 -5.22
C ILE A 151 -21.72 15.19 -5.97
N GLU A 152 -20.46 14.89 -5.70
CA GLU A 152 -19.34 15.56 -6.36
C GLU A 152 -19.26 15.23 -7.84
N VAL A 153 -19.48 13.97 -8.22
CA VAL A 153 -19.57 13.57 -9.63
C VAL A 153 -20.70 14.31 -10.35
N LYS A 154 -21.87 14.48 -9.73
CA LYS A 154 -22.97 15.27 -10.31
C LYS A 154 -22.56 16.75 -10.51
N LYS A 155 -21.84 17.36 -9.57
CA LYS A 155 -21.33 18.72 -9.72
C LYS A 155 -20.40 18.84 -10.92
N ILE A 156 -19.48 17.89 -11.09
CA ILE A 156 -18.56 17.80 -12.23
C ILE A 156 -19.35 17.70 -13.54
N ILE A 157 -20.28 16.75 -13.64
CA ILE A 157 -21.12 16.55 -14.83
C ILE A 157 -21.92 17.82 -15.17
N ASN A 158 -22.51 18.47 -14.18
CA ASN A 158 -23.27 19.71 -14.39
C ASN A 158 -22.36 20.86 -14.87
N SER A 159 -21.14 20.93 -14.37
CA SER A 159 -20.15 21.90 -14.80
C SER A 159 -19.74 21.69 -16.27
N PHE A 160 -19.56 20.44 -16.72
CA PHE A 160 -19.30 20.13 -18.14
C PHE A 160 -20.48 20.48 -19.04
N LYS A 161 -21.73 20.30 -18.57
CA LYS A 161 -22.93 20.61 -19.33
C LYS A 161 -23.24 22.09 -19.38
N SER A 162 -22.62 22.92 -18.54
CA SER A 162 -22.81 24.35 -18.59
C SER A 162 -22.23 24.93 -19.89
N LYS A 163 -23.02 25.71 -20.63
CA LYS A 163 -22.70 26.23 -21.97
C LYS A 163 -21.47 27.16 -22.03
N ASN A 164 -20.73 27.34 -20.96
CA ASN A 164 -19.64 28.32 -20.87
C ASN A 164 -18.28 27.83 -21.37
N GLY A 165 -18.20 26.71 -22.06
CA GLY A 165 -16.99 26.24 -22.76
C GLY A 165 -15.72 26.19 -21.91
N LYS A 166 -15.80 26.05 -20.58
CA LYS A 166 -14.64 26.00 -19.70
C LYS A 166 -14.00 24.61 -19.76
N ASN A 167 -12.69 24.58 -19.86
CA ASN A 167 -11.92 23.36 -19.70
C ASN A 167 -11.87 22.99 -18.21
N HIS A 168 -11.98 21.71 -17.92
CA HIS A 168 -11.89 21.17 -16.57
C HIS A 168 -10.62 20.31 -16.48
N LEU A 169 -9.74 20.63 -15.54
CA LEU A 169 -8.61 19.80 -15.16
C LEU A 169 -8.96 19.09 -13.86
N LEU A 170 -9.00 17.76 -13.89
CA LEU A 170 -9.21 16.94 -12.71
C LEU A 170 -7.86 16.37 -12.28
N GLY A 171 -7.44 16.68 -11.05
CA GLY A 171 -6.32 16.01 -10.41
C GLY A 171 -6.81 14.68 -9.78
N ALA A 172 -6.02 13.62 -9.94
CA ALA A 172 -6.21 12.31 -9.30
C ALA A 172 -4.96 11.92 -8.53
#